data_5fccb97296da3efc5eeb62ef5d6346bc
#
_entry.id   5fccb97296da3efc5eeb62ef5d6346bc
#
_cell.length_a   1.000
_cell.length_b   1.000
_cell.length_c   1.000
_cell.angle_alpha   90.00
_cell.angle_beta   90.00
_cell.angle_gamma   90.00
#
_symmetry.space_group_name_H-M   'P 1'
#
loop_
_entity.id
_entity.type
_entity.pdbx_description
1 polymer ?
#
loop_
_entity_poly.entity_id
_entity_poly.type
_entity_poly.pdbx_seq_one_letter_code
_entity_poly.pdbx_strand_id
1 'polypeptide(L)'
;MNAPFILISDPRIEGGAFYLGSEDYENGIKDVILGALDYLGFTHDQLILSGLSMGSFGALYYATRLQPAAVIVGKPLINVGTIANNMKLVRPNDFGTSLDVLRSNEGGISENEINQLDQKFWNQIHNSQLTQTTFAIAYMEHDDYDINAFHELLPVLTKQYARVMSRSVPGRHNDDSSTITNWFINFYHLIMAQQFGRESHARS
;
A
#
# COMPACT_ATOMS: atom_id res chain seq x y z
N MET A 1 -6.60 -21.02 4.86
CA MET A 1 -5.19 -20.82 5.18
C MET A 1 -5.05 -20.55 6.67
N ASN A 2 -4.14 -21.23 7.35
CA ASN A 2 -3.93 -21.04 8.80
C ASN A 2 -2.69 -20.17 9.01
N ALA A 3 -2.79 -18.90 8.66
CA ALA A 3 -1.79 -17.89 8.99
C ALA A 3 -2.46 -16.84 9.88
N PRO A 4 -1.81 -16.40 10.96
CA PRO A 4 -2.32 -15.28 11.73
C PRO A 4 -2.37 -14.01 10.86
N PHE A 5 -3.30 -13.11 11.14
CA PHE A 5 -3.39 -11.83 10.47
C PHE A 5 -3.75 -10.72 11.46
N ILE A 6 -3.33 -9.51 11.12
CA ILE A 6 -3.69 -8.28 11.82
C ILE A 6 -4.38 -7.38 10.81
N LEU A 7 -5.55 -6.86 11.17
CA LEU A 7 -6.23 -5.83 10.41
C LEU A 7 -5.96 -4.48 11.08
N ILE A 8 -5.34 -3.58 10.32
CA ILE A 8 -5.06 -2.22 10.77
C ILE A 8 -5.98 -1.26 10.00
N SER A 9 -6.73 -0.46 10.73
CA SER A 9 -7.57 0.60 10.18
C SER A 9 -7.11 1.97 10.68
N ASP A 10 -7.35 3.02 9.89
CA ASP A 10 -7.06 4.40 10.25
C ASP A 10 -8.36 5.20 10.36
N PRO A 11 -8.95 5.31 11.56
CA PRO A 11 -10.25 5.95 11.75
C PRO A 11 -10.16 7.45 12.10
N ARG A 12 -8.99 8.08 11.98
CA ARG A 12 -8.77 9.46 12.47
C ARG A 12 -9.56 10.52 11.71
N ILE A 13 -9.83 10.29 10.43
CA ILE A 13 -10.72 11.11 9.62
C ILE A 13 -11.63 10.22 8.78
N GLU A 14 -12.75 10.72 8.31
CA GLU A 14 -13.62 10.01 7.39
C GLU A 14 -12.84 9.70 6.09
N GLY A 15 -12.87 8.45 5.64
CA GLY A 15 -12.06 7.98 4.51
C GLY A 15 -10.61 7.63 4.87
N GLY A 16 -10.17 7.90 6.11
CA GLY A 16 -8.83 7.58 6.60
C GLY A 16 -7.74 8.60 6.20
N ALA A 17 -6.64 8.63 6.95
CA ALA A 17 -5.50 9.51 6.71
C ALA A 17 -4.29 8.77 6.08
N PHE A 18 -4.53 7.69 5.34
CA PHE A 18 -3.52 6.88 4.65
C PHE A 18 -2.43 6.30 5.58
N TYR A 19 -2.75 6.13 6.86
CA TYR A 19 -1.80 5.65 7.88
C TYR A 19 -0.59 6.56 8.08
N LEU A 20 -0.66 7.80 7.58
CA LEU A 20 0.33 8.85 7.75
C LEU A 20 0.00 9.74 8.96
N GLY A 21 0.99 10.39 9.53
CA GLY A 21 0.80 11.32 10.63
C GLY A 21 2.13 11.81 11.19
N SER A 22 2.17 12.04 12.50
CA SER A 22 3.43 12.33 13.17
C SER A 22 4.35 11.12 13.17
N GLU A 23 5.63 11.34 13.37
CA GLU A 23 6.61 10.26 13.47
C GLU A 23 6.25 9.26 14.59
N ASP A 24 5.76 9.75 15.72
CA ASP A 24 5.31 8.90 16.83
C ASP A 24 4.14 7.99 16.43
N TYR A 25 3.18 8.53 15.68
CA TYR A 25 2.06 7.73 15.18
C TYR A 25 2.52 6.65 14.21
N GLU A 26 3.36 7.01 13.25
CA GLU A 26 3.88 6.06 12.25
C GLU A 26 4.80 5.01 12.90
N ASN A 27 5.62 5.39 13.87
CA ASN A 27 6.40 4.45 14.67
C ASN A 27 5.47 3.54 15.50
N GLY A 28 4.39 4.08 16.06
CA GLY A 28 3.39 3.28 16.80
C GLY A 28 2.78 2.17 15.93
N ILE A 29 2.43 2.43 14.68
CA ILE A 29 1.96 1.39 13.74
C ILE A 29 3.04 0.34 13.51
N LYS A 30 4.26 0.76 13.23
CA LYS A 30 5.42 -0.14 13.06
C LYS A 30 5.62 -1.02 14.29
N ASP A 31 5.60 -0.43 15.47
CA ASP A 31 5.87 -1.13 16.73
C ASP A 31 4.76 -2.14 17.08
N VAL A 32 3.50 -1.85 16.76
CA VAL A 32 2.40 -2.82 16.87
C VAL A 32 2.65 -4.04 15.99
N ILE A 33 3.11 -3.85 14.74
CA ILE A 33 3.41 -4.95 13.83
C ILE A 33 4.61 -5.76 14.35
N LEU A 34 5.70 -5.11 14.76
CA LEU A 34 6.88 -5.77 15.29
C LEU A 34 6.58 -6.52 16.59
N GLY A 35 5.80 -5.92 17.49
CA GLY A 35 5.37 -6.57 18.73
C GLY A 35 4.51 -7.81 18.49
N ALA A 36 3.67 -7.79 17.46
CA ALA A 36 2.89 -8.96 17.08
C ALA A 36 3.75 -10.08 16.47
N LEU A 37 4.75 -9.74 15.65
CA LEU A 37 5.71 -10.72 15.14
C LEU A 37 6.48 -11.39 16.29
N ASP A 38 7.00 -10.60 17.22
CA ASP A 38 7.71 -11.09 18.41
C ASP A 38 6.83 -12.01 19.25
N TYR A 39 5.61 -11.58 19.57
CA TYR A 39 4.65 -12.38 20.34
C TYR A 39 4.32 -13.73 19.69
N LEU A 40 4.26 -13.77 18.37
CA LEU A 40 3.95 -14.97 17.59
C LEU A 40 5.20 -15.82 17.24
N GLY A 41 6.40 -15.32 17.53
CA GLY A 41 7.66 -15.97 17.19
C GLY A 41 7.98 -15.92 15.68
N PHE A 42 7.51 -14.90 14.96
CA PHE A 42 7.82 -14.67 13.55
C PHE A 42 8.86 -13.58 13.38
N THR A 43 9.50 -13.58 12.22
CA THR A 43 10.48 -12.57 11.81
C THR A 43 9.93 -11.75 10.63
N HIS A 44 10.57 -10.63 10.29
CA HIS A 44 10.10 -9.77 9.20
C HIS A 44 10.13 -10.46 7.82
N ASP A 45 11.00 -11.42 7.60
CA ASP A 45 11.03 -12.28 6.39
C ASP A 45 9.88 -13.30 6.32
N GLN A 46 9.02 -13.33 7.32
CA GLN A 46 7.77 -14.08 7.36
C GLN A 46 6.53 -13.16 7.34
N LEU A 47 6.74 -11.84 7.27
CA LEU A 47 5.68 -10.84 7.18
C LEU A 47 5.23 -10.64 5.75
N ILE A 48 3.91 -10.60 5.53
CA ILE A 48 3.29 -10.13 4.30
C ILE A 48 2.46 -8.89 4.64
N LEU A 49 2.73 -7.78 3.98
CA LEU A 49 1.89 -6.60 4.01
C LEU A 49 0.93 -6.60 2.84
N SER A 50 -0.32 -6.22 3.06
CA SER A 50 -1.30 -6.24 1.99
C SER A 50 -2.38 -5.18 2.14
N GLY A 51 -2.90 -4.70 1.01
CA GLY A 51 -3.98 -3.73 1.01
C GLY A 51 -4.51 -3.39 -0.38
N LEU A 52 -5.73 -2.86 -0.39
CA LEU A 52 -6.40 -2.34 -1.59
C LEU A 52 -6.62 -0.82 -1.44
N SER A 53 -6.50 -0.06 -2.52
CA SER A 53 -6.75 1.39 -2.53
C SER A 53 -5.94 2.09 -1.42
N MET A 54 -6.58 2.77 -0.47
CA MET A 54 -5.89 3.38 0.67
C MET A 54 -5.00 2.39 1.44
N GLY A 55 -5.45 1.15 1.60
CA GLY A 55 -4.64 0.09 2.22
C GLY A 55 -3.40 -0.28 1.40
N SER A 56 -3.41 -0.08 0.08
CA SER A 56 -2.24 -0.29 -0.76
C SER A 56 -1.12 0.70 -0.42
N PHE A 57 -1.48 1.96 -0.17
CA PHE A 57 -0.52 2.96 0.28
C PHE A 57 0.14 2.55 1.60
N GLY A 58 -0.67 2.17 2.60
CA GLY A 58 -0.15 1.72 3.88
C GLY A 58 0.81 0.53 3.73
N ALA A 59 0.43 -0.48 2.95
CA ALA A 59 1.28 -1.65 2.72
C ALA A 59 2.62 -1.27 2.04
N LEU A 60 2.59 -0.41 1.02
CA LEU A 60 3.79 0.07 0.32
C LEU A 60 4.67 0.95 1.23
N TYR A 61 4.05 1.88 1.97
CA TYR A 61 4.77 2.79 2.85
C TYR A 61 5.46 2.06 4.01
N TYR A 62 4.76 1.18 4.71
CA TYR A 62 5.35 0.42 5.82
C TYR A 62 6.29 -0.68 5.36
N ALA A 63 6.24 -1.13 4.10
CA ALA A 63 7.25 -2.04 3.56
C ALA A 63 8.65 -1.43 3.61
N THR A 64 8.79 -0.11 3.44
CA THR A 64 10.07 0.59 3.52
C THR A 64 10.70 0.56 4.92
N ARG A 65 9.86 0.45 5.93
CA ARG A 65 10.24 0.48 7.35
C ARG A 65 10.38 -0.92 7.97
N LEU A 66 9.70 -1.92 7.40
CA LEU A 66 9.58 -3.27 7.97
C LEU A 66 10.32 -4.34 7.17
N GLN A 67 10.65 -4.06 5.89
CA GLN A 67 11.32 -4.98 4.98
C GLN A 67 10.68 -6.38 4.97
N PRO A 68 9.37 -6.50 4.65
CA PRO A 68 8.66 -7.76 4.72
C PRO A 68 9.12 -8.74 3.63
N ALA A 69 8.76 -10.02 3.77
CA ALA A 69 8.94 -11.01 2.72
C ALA A 69 8.20 -10.62 1.44
N ALA A 70 6.98 -10.10 1.57
CA ALA A 70 6.18 -9.69 0.43
C ALA A 70 5.24 -8.53 0.73
N VAL A 71 4.89 -7.81 -0.34
CA VAL A 71 3.86 -6.78 -0.38
C VAL A 71 2.87 -7.15 -1.48
N ILE A 72 1.59 -7.31 -1.12
CA ILE A 72 0.52 -7.64 -2.07
C ILE A 72 -0.46 -6.48 -2.08
N VAL A 73 -0.54 -5.77 -3.19
CA VAL A 73 -1.40 -4.60 -3.31
C VAL A 73 -2.27 -4.64 -4.55
N GLY A 74 -3.48 -4.13 -4.39
CA GLY A 74 -4.40 -3.87 -5.48
C GLY A 74 -4.82 -2.41 -5.50
N LYS A 75 -5.06 -1.86 -6.71
CA LYS A 75 -5.42 -0.46 -6.92
C LYS A 75 -4.43 0.48 -6.20
N PRO A 76 -3.13 0.45 -6.56
CA PRO A 76 -2.08 1.15 -5.83
C PRO A 76 -2.27 2.66 -5.85
N LEU A 77 -2.03 3.30 -4.70
CA LEU A 77 -1.98 4.74 -4.53
C LEU A 77 -0.62 5.11 -3.92
N ILE A 78 0.02 6.17 -4.41
CA ILE A 78 1.34 6.62 -3.90
C ILE A 78 1.43 8.13 -3.70
N ASN A 79 1.01 8.93 -4.66
CA ASN A 79 1.07 10.40 -4.59
C ASN A 79 -0.19 10.94 -3.90
N VAL A 80 -0.29 10.74 -2.59
CA VAL A 80 -1.51 11.01 -1.82
C VAL A 80 -1.87 12.49 -1.80
N GLY A 81 -0.88 13.38 -1.76
CA GLY A 81 -1.10 14.82 -1.83
C GLY A 81 -1.71 15.24 -3.18
N THR A 82 -1.13 14.77 -4.27
CA THR A 82 -1.64 15.01 -5.62
C THR A 82 -3.03 14.41 -5.81
N ILE A 83 -3.27 13.19 -5.35
CA ILE A 83 -4.58 12.52 -5.40
C ILE A 83 -5.62 13.33 -4.65
N ALA A 84 -5.34 13.75 -3.42
CA ALA A 84 -6.25 14.56 -2.62
C ALA A 84 -6.59 15.90 -3.30
N ASN A 85 -5.61 16.56 -3.92
CA ASN A 85 -5.82 17.80 -4.66
C ASN A 85 -6.65 17.60 -5.94
N ASN A 86 -6.38 16.54 -6.69
CA ASN A 86 -7.12 16.23 -7.92
C ASN A 86 -8.57 15.85 -7.64
N MET A 87 -8.84 15.09 -6.59
CA MET A 87 -10.21 14.78 -6.16
C MET A 87 -10.98 16.04 -5.77
N LYS A 88 -10.32 17.02 -5.13
CA LYS A 88 -10.90 18.34 -4.86
C LYS A 88 -11.36 19.04 -6.13
N LEU A 89 -10.54 19.03 -7.19
CA LEU A 89 -10.82 19.73 -8.44
C LEU A 89 -11.94 19.07 -9.25
N VAL A 90 -12.01 17.76 -9.26
CA VAL A 90 -12.95 16.99 -10.10
C VAL A 90 -14.29 16.77 -9.42
N ARG A 91 -14.32 16.56 -8.10
CA ARG A 91 -15.53 16.23 -7.33
C ARG A 91 -15.49 16.83 -5.92
N PRO A 92 -15.54 18.17 -5.78
CA PRO A 92 -15.35 18.82 -4.48
C PRO A 92 -16.42 18.48 -3.44
N ASN A 93 -17.60 18.06 -3.86
CA ASN A 93 -18.72 17.72 -2.97
C ASN A 93 -18.74 16.24 -2.57
N ASP A 94 -18.15 15.36 -3.40
CA ASP A 94 -18.17 13.91 -3.17
C ASP A 94 -16.98 13.45 -2.31
N PHE A 95 -15.89 14.23 -2.30
CA PHE A 95 -14.63 13.87 -1.64
C PHE A 95 -14.07 15.04 -0.79
N GLY A 96 -14.96 15.70 -0.04
CA GLY A 96 -14.54 16.73 0.91
C GLY A 96 -13.48 16.25 1.90
N THR A 97 -13.53 14.96 2.25
CA THR A 97 -12.57 14.28 3.12
C THR A 97 -11.18 14.16 2.53
N SER A 98 -11.01 14.16 1.20
CA SER A 98 -9.68 14.07 0.58
C SER A 98 -8.81 15.28 0.91
N LEU A 99 -9.40 16.46 1.10
CA LEU A 99 -8.68 17.64 1.57
C LEU A 99 -8.28 17.54 3.04
N ASP A 100 -9.06 16.81 3.82
CA ASP A 100 -8.77 16.62 5.23
C ASP A 100 -7.52 15.77 5.44
N VAL A 101 -7.15 14.92 4.46
CA VAL A 101 -5.86 14.22 4.45
C VAL A 101 -4.70 15.22 4.46
N LEU A 102 -4.72 16.23 3.58
CA LEU A 102 -3.70 17.27 3.55
C LEU A 102 -3.69 18.10 4.82
N ARG A 103 -4.86 18.57 5.27
CA ARG A 103 -4.98 19.35 6.50
C ARG A 103 -4.52 18.59 7.74
N SER A 104 -4.85 17.31 7.81
CA SER A 104 -4.49 16.45 8.94
C SER A 104 -2.99 16.14 9.00
N ASN A 105 -2.36 15.91 7.86
CA ASN A 105 -0.96 15.48 7.80
C ASN A 105 0.03 16.64 7.66
N GLU A 106 -0.33 17.68 6.90
CA GLU A 106 0.58 18.78 6.57
C GLU A 106 0.12 20.15 7.06
N GLY A 107 -1.07 20.24 7.65
CA GLY A 107 -1.61 21.48 8.22
C GLY A 107 -2.18 22.45 7.19
N GLY A 108 -2.16 22.15 5.90
CA GLY A 108 -2.64 23.03 4.82
C GLY A 108 -2.97 22.27 3.54
N ILE A 109 -3.28 23.03 2.50
CA ILE A 109 -3.68 22.54 1.17
C ILE A 109 -2.98 23.29 0.02
N SER A 110 -1.88 23.97 0.31
CA SER A 110 -1.11 24.64 -0.74
C SER A 110 -0.27 23.65 -1.54
N GLU A 111 0.31 24.11 -2.62
CA GLU A 111 1.21 23.30 -3.46
C GLU A 111 2.40 22.74 -2.66
N ASN A 112 2.86 23.48 -1.66
CA ASN A 112 3.95 23.04 -0.80
C ASN A 112 3.54 21.82 0.05
N GLU A 113 2.37 21.87 0.71
CA GLU A 113 1.86 20.75 1.51
C GLU A 113 1.52 19.53 0.64
N ILE A 114 0.99 19.73 -0.57
CA ILE A 114 0.75 18.66 -1.54
C ILE A 114 2.06 17.93 -1.85
N ASN A 115 3.10 18.71 -2.20
CA ASN A 115 4.41 18.15 -2.52
C ASN A 115 5.07 17.47 -1.30
N GLN A 116 4.96 18.07 -0.12
CA GLN A 116 5.50 17.46 1.11
C GLN A 116 4.88 16.10 1.39
N LEU A 117 3.56 15.97 1.24
CA LEU A 117 2.87 14.72 1.47
C LEU A 117 3.27 13.63 0.45
N ASP A 118 3.41 13.98 -0.83
CA ASP A 118 3.90 13.06 -1.85
C ASP A 118 5.35 12.65 -1.58
N GLN A 119 6.20 13.60 -1.19
CA GLN A 119 7.61 13.34 -0.89
C GLN A 119 7.82 12.44 0.34
N LYS A 120 6.89 12.37 1.27
CA LYS A 120 6.97 11.42 2.39
C LYS A 120 7.16 9.97 1.89
N PHE A 121 6.36 9.56 0.92
CA PHE A 121 6.47 8.22 0.33
C PHE A 121 7.80 8.06 -0.43
N TRP A 122 8.12 9.01 -1.31
CA TRP A 122 9.30 8.91 -2.16
C TRP A 122 10.61 8.94 -1.37
N ASN A 123 10.69 9.75 -0.33
CA ASN A 123 11.85 9.78 0.56
C ASN A 123 12.05 8.44 1.27
N GLN A 124 10.97 7.80 1.72
CA GLN A 124 11.04 6.51 2.38
C GLN A 124 11.50 5.41 1.41
N ILE A 125 10.87 5.29 0.25
CA ILE A 125 11.16 4.20 -0.68
C ILE A 125 12.56 4.31 -1.29
N HIS A 126 13.03 5.53 -1.60
CA HIS A 126 14.38 5.72 -2.13
C HIS A 126 15.48 5.40 -1.13
N ASN A 127 15.23 5.57 0.16
CA ASN A 127 16.20 5.30 1.24
C ASN A 127 16.05 3.90 1.84
N SER A 128 15.13 3.08 1.34
CA SER A 128 14.89 1.73 1.85
C SER A 128 15.76 0.67 1.14
N GLN A 129 15.84 -0.52 1.75
CA GLN A 129 16.48 -1.70 1.16
C GLN A 129 15.43 -2.80 0.99
N LEU A 130 15.00 -3.00 -0.25
CA LEU A 130 13.87 -3.90 -0.57
C LEU A 130 14.29 -5.12 -1.41
N THR A 131 15.58 -5.44 -1.43
CA THR A 131 16.16 -6.53 -2.23
C THR A 131 15.59 -7.92 -1.92
N GLN A 132 15.11 -8.12 -0.70
CA GLN A 132 14.51 -9.39 -0.25
C GLN A 132 12.98 -9.40 -0.33
N THR A 133 12.37 -8.25 -0.61
CA THR A 133 10.92 -8.11 -0.67
C THR A 133 10.38 -8.43 -2.06
N THR A 134 9.33 -9.24 -2.13
CA THR A 134 8.58 -9.49 -3.38
C THR A 134 7.36 -8.59 -3.41
N PHE A 135 7.20 -7.81 -4.48
CA PHE A 135 6.02 -6.98 -4.73
C PHE A 135 5.09 -7.67 -5.71
N ALA A 136 3.83 -7.81 -5.34
CA ALA A 136 2.75 -8.30 -6.20
C ALA A 136 1.70 -7.19 -6.34
N ILE A 137 1.59 -6.61 -7.53
CA ILE A 137 0.83 -5.39 -7.77
C ILE A 137 -0.24 -5.65 -8.83
N ALA A 138 -1.52 -5.53 -8.46
CA ALA A 138 -2.64 -5.53 -9.38
C ALA A 138 -3.19 -4.11 -9.54
N TYR A 139 -3.33 -3.62 -10.79
CA TYR A 139 -3.75 -2.25 -11.07
C TYR A 139 -4.79 -2.19 -12.18
N MET A 140 -5.62 -1.14 -12.15
CA MET A 140 -6.65 -0.88 -13.16
C MET A 140 -6.04 -0.14 -14.35
N GLU A 141 -6.38 -0.59 -15.58
CA GLU A 141 -5.76 -0.08 -16.83
C GLU A 141 -6.27 1.30 -17.26
N HIS A 142 -7.49 1.65 -16.85
CA HIS A 142 -8.18 2.85 -17.34
C HIS A 142 -8.29 3.93 -16.24
N ASP A 143 -7.41 3.92 -15.28
CA ASP A 143 -7.38 4.88 -14.18
C ASP A 143 -5.98 5.40 -13.95
N ASP A 144 -5.83 6.73 -14.05
CA ASP A 144 -4.55 7.40 -13.95
C ASP A 144 -3.87 7.20 -12.58
N TYR A 145 -4.64 6.98 -11.50
CA TYR A 145 -4.05 6.75 -10.18
C TYR A 145 -3.29 5.42 -10.14
N ASP A 146 -3.94 4.35 -10.55
CA ASP A 146 -3.41 2.99 -10.49
C ASP A 146 -2.24 2.79 -11.45
N ILE A 147 -2.44 3.15 -12.71
CA ILE A 147 -1.44 2.92 -13.76
C ILE A 147 -0.21 3.81 -13.56
N ASN A 148 -0.40 5.07 -13.17
CA ASN A 148 0.70 5.97 -12.88
C ASN A 148 1.48 5.50 -11.65
N ALA A 149 0.78 5.09 -10.58
CA ALA A 149 1.43 4.53 -9.40
C ALA A 149 2.31 3.33 -9.76
N PHE A 150 1.81 2.41 -10.58
CA PHE A 150 2.59 1.25 -11.03
C PHE A 150 3.81 1.66 -11.86
N HIS A 151 3.64 2.56 -12.83
CA HIS A 151 4.71 3.00 -13.71
C HIS A 151 5.80 3.81 -12.98
N GLU A 152 5.43 4.57 -11.96
CA GLU A 152 6.39 5.31 -11.14
C GLU A 152 7.13 4.40 -10.15
N LEU A 153 6.44 3.41 -9.57
CA LEU A 153 7.03 2.45 -8.64
C LEU A 153 8.00 1.49 -9.31
N LEU A 154 7.65 0.96 -10.48
CA LEU A 154 8.40 -0.12 -11.12
C LEU A 154 9.88 0.19 -11.33
N PRO A 155 10.29 1.38 -11.83
CA PRO A 155 11.70 1.72 -11.98
C PRO A 155 12.45 1.75 -10.65
N VAL A 156 11.81 2.28 -9.60
CA VAL A 156 12.43 2.39 -8.26
C VAL A 156 12.65 1.00 -7.66
N LEU A 157 11.62 0.15 -7.70
CA LEU A 157 11.72 -1.22 -7.19
C LEU A 157 12.75 -2.04 -7.98
N THR A 158 12.78 -1.90 -9.30
CA THR A 158 13.77 -2.57 -10.17
C THR A 158 15.20 -2.13 -9.85
N LYS A 159 15.41 -0.84 -9.64
CA LYS A 159 16.72 -0.29 -9.25
C LYS A 159 17.21 -0.84 -7.91
N GLN A 160 16.30 -1.18 -7.03
CA GLN A 160 16.60 -1.80 -5.72
C GLN A 160 16.70 -3.34 -5.79
N TYR A 161 16.62 -3.91 -6.98
CA TYR A 161 16.63 -5.36 -7.19
C TYR A 161 15.49 -6.11 -6.51
N ALA A 162 14.39 -5.42 -6.18
CA ALA A 162 13.19 -6.05 -5.67
C ALA A 162 12.55 -6.94 -6.75
N ARG A 163 11.98 -8.07 -6.34
CA ARG A 163 11.18 -8.89 -7.23
C ARG A 163 9.80 -8.28 -7.43
N VAL A 164 9.39 -8.05 -8.67
CA VAL A 164 8.07 -7.48 -8.97
C VAL A 164 7.27 -8.44 -9.84
N MET A 165 6.07 -8.76 -9.39
CA MET A 165 5.02 -9.42 -10.17
C MET A 165 3.87 -8.42 -10.35
N SER A 166 3.30 -8.33 -11.52
CA SER A 166 2.20 -7.40 -11.77
C SER A 166 1.08 -8.00 -12.61
N ARG A 167 -0.10 -7.44 -12.45
CA ARG A 167 -1.25 -7.73 -13.28
C ARG A 167 -2.07 -6.47 -13.53
N SER A 168 -2.25 -6.13 -14.80
CA SER A 168 -3.25 -5.14 -15.21
C SER A 168 -4.63 -5.77 -15.31
N VAL A 169 -5.65 -4.99 -14.97
CA VAL A 169 -7.05 -5.39 -15.00
C VAL A 169 -7.84 -4.29 -15.71
N PRO A 170 -8.65 -4.60 -16.74
CA PRO A 170 -9.51 -3.61 -17.37
C PRO A 170 -10.47 -2.95 -16.38
N GLY A 171 -10.64 -1.62 -16.49
CA GLY A 171 -11.54 -0.86 -15.63
C GLY A 171 -10.84 0.30 -14.93
N ARG A 172 -11.56 0.96 -14.02
CA ARG A 172 -11.13 2.14 -13.25
C ARG A 172 -11.06 1.83 -11.76
N HIS A 173 -10.39 2.69 -11.01
CA HIS A 173 -10.20 2.56 -9.56
C HIS A 173 -11.52 2.30 -8.80
N ASN A 174 -12.58 3.01 -9.16
CA ASN A 174 -13.88 2.92 -8.48
C ASN A 174 -14.85 1.89 -9.09
N ASP A 175 -14.42 1.14 -10.12
CA ASP A 175 -15.23 0.07 -10.69
C ASP A 175 -15.25 -1.16 -9.75
N ASP A 176 -16.07 -2.16 -10.09
CA ASP A 176 -16.19 -3.40 -9.34
C ASP A 176 -14.82 -4.03 -9.05
N SER A 177 -14.60 -4.30 -7.80
CA SER A 177 -13.33 -4.84 -7.30
C SER A 177 -13.23 -6.36 -7.39
N SER A 178 -14.23 -7.06 -7.91
CA SER A 178 -14.25 -8.53 -7.90
C SER A 178 -13.06 -9.14 -8.64
N THR A 179 -12.74 -8.63 -9.81
CA THR A 179 -11.63 -9.13 -10.64
C THR A 179 -10.28 -8.82 -9.97
N ILE A 180 -10.09 -7.60 -9.46
CA ILE A 180 -8.85 -7.22 -8.78
C ILE A 180 -8.68 -8.01 -7.49
N THR A 181 -9.75 -8.30 -6.77
CA THR A 181 -9.74 -9.13 -5.56
C THR A 181 -9.31 -10.56 -5.86
N ASN A 182 -9.76 -11.13 -6.98
CA ASN A 182 -9.34 -12.46 -7.41
C ASN A 182 -7.83 -12.51 -7.68
N TRP A 183 -7.27 -11.51 -8.34
CA TRP A 183 -5.82 -11.43 -8.56
C TRP A 183 -5.05 -11.22 -7.27
N PHE A 184 -5.55 -10.43 -6.35
CA PHE A 184 -4.99 -10.25 -5.02
C PHE A 184 -4.89 -11.58 -4.26
N ILE A 185 -5.96 -12.37 -4.26
CA ILE A 185 -6.00 -13.71 -3.67
C ILE A 185 -5.01 -14.66 -4.37
N ASN A 186 -4.96 -14.63 -5.71
CA ASN A 186 -4.03 -15.45 -6.49
C ASN A 186 -2.57 -15.13 -6.16
N PHE A 187 -2.20 -13.86 -6.06
CA PHE A 187 -0.85 -13.47 -5.63
C PHE A 187 -0.54 -13.97 -4.22
N TYR A 188 -1.50 -13.89 -3.31
CA TYR A 188 -1.31 -14.42 -1.96
C TYR A 188 -1.02 -15.92 -1.99
N HIS A 189 -1.79 -16.70 -2.73
CA HIS A 189 -1.53 -18.14 -2.89
C HIS A 189 -0.15 -18.41 -3.50
N LEU A 190 0.21 -17.67 -4.55
CA LEU A 190 1.48 -17.83 -5.23
C LEU A 190 2.67 -17.54 -4.29
N ILE A 191 2.61 -16.45 -3.53
CA ILE A 191 3.65 -16.08 -2.57
C ILE A 191 3.73 -17.11 -1.44
N MET A 192 2.59 -17.55 -0.91
CA MET A 192 2.55 -18.60 0.13
C MET A 192 3.18 -19.91 -0.34
N ALA A 193 2.94 -20.31 -1.58
CA ALA A 193 3.54 -21.50 -2.16
C ALA A 193 5.05 -21.31 -2.42
N GLN A 194 5.44 -20.23 -3.05
CA GLN A 194 6.82 -20.02 -3.51
C GLN A 194 7.80 -19.66 -2.39
N GLN A 195 7.37 -18.85 -1.43
CA GLN A 195 8.27 -18.35 -0.38
C GLN A 195 8.14 -19.11 0.94
N PHE A 196 6.95 -19.66 1.24
CA PHE A 196 6.69 -20.32 2.52
C PHE A 196 6.42 -21.82 2.39
N GLY A 197 6.50 -22.39 1.17
CA GLY A 197 6.27 -23.81 0.92
C GLY A 197 4.84 -24.28 1.29
N ARG A 198 3.87 -23.36 1.33
CA ARG A 198 2.49 -23.66 1.72
C ARG A 198 1.60 -23.80 0.49
N GLU A 199 1.36 -25.03 0.07
CA GLU A 199 0.39 -25.30 -0.99
C GLU A 199 -1.04 -24.98 -0.53
N SER A 200 -1.83 -24.35 -1.42
CA SER A 200 -3.27 -24.25 -1.21
C SER A 200 -3.89 -25.60 -1.44
N HIS A 201 -4.29 -26.31 -0.38
CA HIS A 201 -5.22 -27.42 -0.56
C HIS A 201 -6.55 -26.83 -1.02
N ALA A 202 -6.83 -26.90 -2.32
CA ALA A 202 -8.17 -26.69 -2.83
C ALA A 202 -9.06 -27.68 -2.10
N ARG A 203 -10.02 -27.18 -1.33
CA ARG A 203 -11.09 -28.07 -0.83
C ARG A 203 -11.86 -28.51 -2.05
N SER A 204 -11.71 -29.80 -2.38
CA SER A 204 -12.57 -30.54 -3.31
C SER A 204 -14.01 -30.50 -2.85
#